data_ea0086a2d8ccf0b8968bcd4617a3e186
#
_entry.id   ea0086a2d8ccf0b8968bcd4617a3e186
#
_cell.length_a   1.000
_cell.length_b   1.000
_cell.length_c   1.000
_cell.angle_alpha   90.00
_cell.angle_beta   90.00
_cell.angle_gamma   90.00
#
_symmetry.space_group_name_H-M   'P 1'
#
loop_
_entity.id
_entity.type
_entity.pdbx_description
1 polymer ?
#
loop_
_entity_poly.entity_id
_entity_poly.type
_entity_poly.pdbx_seq_one_letter_code
_entity_poly.pdbx_strand_id
1 'polypeptide(L)'
;KETTEATRARGYSIFYMMVNVGAFTGKTIIDPLRNVIGEQAYIYINYFSGAMTVIALLAVILLYKSTHTAGEGKSLREIGQGFMRIMTNWRLLILILIVTGFWMVQQQLYATMPKYVIRLAGETAKPGWIANVNPFVVVCCVSFITRLMAKRSAITSMNVGMFLIPVSALLMACGNILGNDIISGMSNITLMMVAGIVVQALAECFISPRYLEYFSLQAP
;
A
#
# COMPACT_ATOMS: atom_id res chain seq x y z
N LYS A 1 1.86 5.85 22.37
CA LYS A 1 2.42 7.17 21.96
C LYS A 1 3.94 7.09 21.93
N GLU A 2 4.48 6.27 21.01
CA GLU A 2 5.93 6.00 20.92
C GLU A 2 6.66 7.07 20.08
N THR A 3 5.94 8.02 19.49
CA THR A 3 6.51 9.09 18.65
C THR A 3 6.12 10.47 19.17
N THR A 4 7.07 11.41 19.14
CA THR A 4 6.80 12.83 19.35
C THR A 4 6.17 13.45 18.10
N GLU A 5 5.58 14.63 18.19
CA GLU A 5 5.02 15.34 17.02
C GLU A 5 6.06 15.51 15.90
N ALA A 6 7.30 15.83 16.26
CA ALA A 6 8.40 16.04 15.30
C ALA A 6 8.84 14.74 14.59
N THR A 7 8.71 13.58 15.23
CA THR A 7 9.15 12.28 14.69
C THR A 7 8.02 11.43 14.11
N ARG A 8 6.77 11.87 14.26
CA ARG A 8 5.57 11.10 13.92
C ARG A 8 5.50 10.72 12.43
N ALA A 9 5.69 11.68 11.54
CA ALA A 9 5.71 11.43 10.09
C ALA A 9 6.78 10.42 9.70
N ARG A 10 7.98 10.52 10.30
CA ARG A 10 9.07 9.58 10.07
C ARG A 10 8.74 8.18 10.62
N GLY A 11 8.12 8.11 11.79
CA GLY A 11 7.67 6.85 12.39
C GLY A 11 6.68 6.12 11.48
N TYR A 12 5.65 6.81 10.98
CA TYR A 12 4.70 6.23 10.03
C TYR A 12 5.33 5.85 8.70
N SER A 13 6.31 6.62 8.21
CA SER A 13 7.05 6.28 6.99
C SER A 13 7.83 4.98 7.13
N ILE A 14 8.53 4.79 8.26
CA ILE A 14 9.27 3.55 8.54
C ILE A 14 8.31 2.37 8.69
N PHE A 15 7.23 2.56 9.43
CA PHE A 15 6.18 1.53 9.58
C PHE A 15 5.65 1.11 8.20
N TYR A 16 5.29 2.08 7.36
CA TYR A 16 4.76 1.83 6.03
C TYR A 16 5.79 1.16 5.11
N MET A 17 7.05 1.55 5.20
CA MET A 17 8.15 0.88 4.50
C MET A 17 8.24 -0.59 4.89
N MET A 18 8.18 -0.92 6.18
CA MET A 18 8.27 -2.32 6.66
C MET A 18 7.07 -3.16 6.21
N VAL A 19 5.86 -2.59 6.15
CA VAL A 19 4.69 -3.25 5.56
C VAL A 19 4.96 -3.62 4.10
N ASN A 20 5.57 -2.72 3.33
CA ASN A 20 5.89 -2.96 1.93
C ASN A 20 7.06 -3.93 1.73
N VAL A 21 8.05 -3.97 2.64
CA VAL A 21 9.08 -5.02 2.66
C VAL A 21 8.41 -6.40 2.80
N GLY A 22 7.48 -6.54 3.74
CA GLY A 22 6.72 -7.78 3.92
C GLY A 22 5.89 -8.14 2.69
N ALA A 23 5.19 -7.17 2.09
CA ALA A 23 4.40 -7.38 0.87
C ALA A 23 5.26 -7.79 -0.33
N PHE A 24 6.40 -7.14 -0.52
CA PHE A 24 7.37 -7.49 -1.58
C PHE A 24 7.90 -8.90 -1.41
N THR A 25 8.39 -9.24 -0.21
CA THR A 25 8.94 -10.56 0.09
C THR A 25 7.90 -11.66 -0.07
N GLY A 26 6.70 -11.46 0.48
CA GLY A 26 5.61 -12.43 0.39
C GLY A 26 5.18 -12.71 -1.04
N LYS A 27 5.02 -11.67 -1.86
CA LYS A 27 4.63 -11.84 -3.28
C LYS A 27 5.74 -12.47 -4.13
N THR A 28 7.01 -12.18 -3.83
CA THR A 28 8.14 -12.75 -4.57
C THR A 28 8.20 -14.29 -4.45
N ILE A 29 7.68 -14.87 -3.38
CA ILE A 29 7.67 -16.31 -3.14
C ILE A 29 6.56 -17.02 -3.93
N ILE A 30 5.48 -16.32 -4.29
CA ILE A 30 4.27 -16.93 -4.88
C ILE A 30 4.56 -17.58 -6.24
N ASP A 31 5.15 -16.84 -7.17
CA ASP A 31 5.39 -17.34 -8.54
C ASP A 31 6.37 -18.51 -8.58
N PRO A 32 7.54 -18.49 -7.88
CA PRO A 32 8.40 -19.65 -7.77
C PRO A 32 7.71 -20.89 -7.18
N LEU A 33 6.89 -20.70 -6.15
CA LEU A 33 6.17 -21.79 -5.50
C LEU A 33 5.16 -22.43 -6.46
N ARG A 34 4.43 -21.63 -7.23
CA ARG A 34 3.50 -22.11 -8.27
C ARG A 34 4.23 -22.90 -9.36
N ASN A 35 5.39 -22.45 -9.77
CA ASN A 35 6.18 -23.13 -10.81
C ASN A 35 6.67 -24.51 -10.36
N VAL A 36 6.96 -24.70 -9.06
CA VAL A 36 7.48 -25.96 -8.52
C VAL A 36 6.34 -26.94 -8.17
N ILE A 37 5.24 -26.47 -7.59
CA ILE A 37 4.19 -27.28 -6.97
C ILE A 37 2.93 -27.38 -7.86
N GLY A 38 2.79 -26.46 -8.85
CA GLY A 38 1.61 -26.41 -9.70
C GLY A 38 0.37 -25.83 -8.98
N GLU A 39 -0.82 -26.35 -9.31
CA GLU A 39 -2.10 -25.83 -8.77
C GLU A 39 -2.23 -25.98 -7.25
N GLN A 40 -1.59 -26.98 -6.65
CA GLN A 40 -1.59 -27.17 -5.19
C GLN A 40 -0.81 -26.07 -4.45
N ALA A 41 -0.05 -25.23 -5.14
CA ALA A 41 0.70 -24.12 -4.55
C ALA A 41 -0.19 -23.17 -3.73
N TYR A 42 -1.45 -22.99 -4.09
CA TYR A 42 -2.38 -22.15 -3.34
C TYR A 42 -2.62 -22.64 -1.90
N ILE A 43 -2.64 -23.94 -1.68
CA ILE A 43 -2.76 -24.54 -0.34
C ILE A 43 -1.51 -24.21 0.49
N TYR A 44 -0.33 -24.41 -0.10
CA TYR A 44 0.94 -24.13 0.58
C TYR A 44 1.15 -22.64 0.83
N ILE A 45 0.69 -21.75 -0.06
CA ILE A 45 0.69 -20.30 0.16
C ILE A 45 -0.15 -19.93 1.38
N ASN A 46 -1.32 -20.56 1.54
CA ASN A 46 -2.17 -20.34 2.72
C ASN A 46 -1.52 -20.84 4.00
N TYR A 47 -0.88 -22.02 3.98
CA TYR A 47 -0.12 -22.52 5.14
C TYR A 47 1.07 -21.61 5.48
N PHE A 48 1.81 -21.15 4.47
CA PHE A 48 2.89 -20.19 4.66
C PHE A 48 2.37 -18.88 5.28
N SER A 49 1.29 -18.33 4.76
CA SER A 49 0.67 -17.11 5.31
C SER A 49 0.22 -17.30 6.75
N GLY A 50 -0.43 -18.44 7.06
CA GLY A 50 -0.83 -18.81 8.43
C GLY A 50 0.37 -18.93 9.38
N ALA A 51 1.43 -19.61 8.95
CA ALA A 51 2.66 -19.78 9.74
C ALA A 51 3.32 -18.42 10.03
N MET A 52 3.43 -17.53 9.03
CA MET A 52 3.98 -16.19 9.21
C MET A 52 3.14 -15.34 10.16
N THR A 53 1.81 -15.49 10.14
CA THR A 53 0.91 -14.82 11.09
C THR A 53 1.14 -15.31 12.52
N VAL A 54 1.32 -16.62 12.72
CA VAL A 54 1.64 -17.18 14.05
C VAL A 54 3.00 -16.68 14.54
N ILE A 55 4.02 -16.66 13.67
CA ILE A 55 5.35 -16.11 14.00
C ILE A 55 5.23 -14.63 14.42
N ALA A 56 4.48 -13.83 13.66
CA ALA A 56 4.25 -12.43 13.99
C ALA A 56 3.54 -12.27 15.35
N LEU A 57 2.54 -13.10 15.63
CA LEU A 57 1.85 -13.11 16.93
C LEU A 57 2.82 -13.43 18.09
N LEU A 58 3.63 -14.49 17.92
CA LEU A 58 4.64 -14.87 18.91
C LEU A 58 5.68 -13.75 19.11
N ALA A 59 6.12 -13.11 18.02
CA ALA A 59 7.04 -11.98 18.12
C ALA A 59 6.44 -10.82 18.93
N VAL A 60 5.16 -10.50 18.72
CA VAL A 60 4.47 -9.47 19.51
C VAL A 60 4.38 -9.87 20.98
N ILE A 61 3.99 -11.11 21.29
CA ILE A 61 3.83 -11.56 22.67
C ILE A 61 5.18 -11.59 23.41
N LEU A 62 6.24 -12.04 22.73
CA LEU A 62 7.55 -12.26 23.37
C LEU A 62 8.42 -11.01 23.41
N LEU A 63 8.36 -10.18 22.36
CA LEU A 63 9.28 -9.06 22.17
C LEU A 63 8.66 -7.71 22.51
N TYR A 64 7.36 -7.55 22.33
CA TYR A 64 6.70 -6.28 22.59
C TYR A 64 6.41 -6.12 24.08
N LYS A 65 7.15 -5.22 24.72
CA LYS A 65 6.88 -4.77 26.08
C LYS A 65 6.20 -3.41 26.00
N SER A 66 4.93 -3.33 26.37
CA SER A 66 4.26 -2.04 26.52
C SER A 66 4.92 -1.23 27.64
N THR A 67 5.42 -0.05 27.31
CA THR A 67 5.97 0.90 28.29
C THR A 67 4.87 1.70 28.99
N HIS A 68 3.66 1.63 28.49
CA HIS A 68 2.49 2.24 29.11
C HIS A 68 1.67 1.16 29.83
N THR A 69 1.39 1.38 31.10
CA THR A 69 0.32 0.68 31.82
C THR A 69 -0.93 0.72 30.95
N ALA A 70 -1.52 -0.46 30.71
CA ALA A 70 -2.79 -0.54 30.01
C ALA A 70 -3.75 0.45 30.67
N GLY A 71 -4.08 1.53 29.95
CA GLY A 71 -5.11 2.44 30.41
C GLY A 71 -6.38 1.63 30.60
N GLU A 72 -7.22 2.03 31.54
CA GLU A 72 -8.55 1.46 31.67
C GLU A 72 -9.18 1.41 30.29
N GLY A 73 -9.53 0.21 29.81
CA GLY A 73 -10.09 0.00 28.48
C GLY A 73 -11.32 0.91 28.32
N LYS A 74 -11.38 1.65 27.21
CA LYS A 74 -12.52 2.51 26.92
C LYS A 74 -13.79 1.69 26.96
N SER A 75 -14.81 2.16 27.68
CA SER A 75 -16.12 1.52 27.72
C SER A 75 -16.77 1.54 26.33
N LEU A 76 -17.67 0.60 26.05
CA LEU A 76 -18.43 0.58 24.80
C LEU A 76 -19.17 1.91 24.55
N ARG A 77 -19.60 2.59 25.61
CA ARG A 77 -20.23 3.90 25.53
C ARG A 77 -19.25 4.97 25.05
N GLU A 78 -18.03 4.98 25.56
CA GLU A 78 -16.97 5.91 25.12
C GLU A 78 -16.53 5.65 23.67
N ILE A 79 -16.45 4.39 23.26
CA ILE A 79 -16.20 4.01 21.87
C ILE A 79 -17.35 4.53 20.98
N GLY A 80 -18.60 4.32 21.38
CA GLY A 80 -19.77 4.81 20.66
C GLY A 80 -19.81 6.35 20.57
N GLN A 81 -19.47 7.05 21.64
CA GLN A 81 -19.37 8.52 21.63
C GLN A 81 -18.25 9.01 20.73
N GLY A 82 -17.08 8.33 20.74
CA GLY A 82 -15.97 8.63 19.83
C GLY A 82 -16.37 8.45 18.37
N PHE A 83 -17.06 7.35 18.05
CA PHE A 83 -17.60 7.10 16.71
C PHE A 83 -18.59 8.19 16.27
N MET A 84 -19.56 8.56 17.12
CA MET A 84 -20.50 9.63 16.82
C MET A 84 -19.81 10.98 16.62
N ARG A 85 -18.75 11.27 17.38
CA ARG A 85 -17.96 12.49 17.18
C ARG A 85 -17.27 12.51 15.81
N ILE A 86 -16.75 11.37 15.34
CA ILE A 86 -16.18 11.24 13.99
C ILE A 86 -17.27 11.45 12.94
N MET A 87 -18.43 10.82 13.10
CA MET A 87 -19.57 10.94 12.16
C MET A 87 -20.14 12.35 12.08
N THR A 88 -19.99 13.15 13.13
CA THR A 88 -20.45 14.55 13.17
C THR A 88 -19.40 15.51 12.57
N ASN A 89 -18.15 15.07 12.43
CA ASN A 89 -17.09 15.90 11.86
C ASN A 89 -17.07 15.78 10.32
N TRP A 90 -17.82 16.66 9.65
CA TRP A 90 -17.96 16.68 8.19
C TRP A 90 -16.62 16.71 7.44
N ARG A 91 -15.64 17.48 7.92
CA ARG A 91 -14.30 17.57 7.29
C ARG A 91 -13.57 16.23 7.34
N LEU A 92 -13.67 15.54 8.46
CA LEU A 92 -13.06 14.23 8.64
C LEU A 92 -13.76 13.17 7.79
N LEU A 93 -15.09 13.21 7.68
CA LEU A 93 -15.86 12.32 6.81
C LEU A 93 -15.48 12.47 5.33
N ILE A 94 -15.39 13.70 4.84
CA ILE A 94 -14.96 13.95 3.45
C ILE A 94 -13.55 13.37 3.23
N LEU A 95 -12.62 13.58 4.15
CA LEU A 95 -11.28 13.05 4.02
C LEU A 95 -11.28 11.51 4.01
N ILE A 96 -12.07 10.87 4.87
CA ILE A 96 -12.25 9.41 4.87
C ILE A 96 -12.76 8.93 3.51
N LEU A 97 -13.77 9.59 2.94
CA LEU A 97 -14.31 9.24 1.62
C LEU A 97 -13.26 9.38 0.51
N ILE A 98 -12.49 10.45 0.51
CA ILE A 98 -11.40 10.67 -0.46
C ILE A 98 -10.34 9.58 -0.35
N VAL A 99 -9.89 9.29 0.87
CA VAL A 99 -8.89 8.22 1.11
C VAL A 99 -9.46 6.84 0.76
N THR A 100 -10.74 6.60 1.02
CA THR A 100 -11.42 5.36 0.58
C THR A 100 -11.41 5.25 -0.93
N GLY A 101 -11.73 6.31 -1.66
CA GLY A 101 -11.65 6.34 -3.13
C GLY A 101 -10.24 6.04 -3.64
N PHE A 102 -9.22 6.62 -3.02
CA PHE A 102 -7.82 6.28 -3.32
C PHE A 102 -7.55 4.77 -3.15
N TRP A 103 -7.93 4.18 -2.02
CA TRP A 103 -7.70 2.76 -1.77
C TRP A 103 -8.52 1.86 -2.69
N MET A 104 -9.72 2.27 -3.11
CA MET A 104 -10.49 1.54 -4.13
C MET A 104 -9.73 1.45 -5.46
N VAL A 105 -9.13 2.55 -5.92
CA VAL A 105 -8.30 2.57 -7.13
C VAL A 105 -7.03 1.76 -6.92
N GLN A 106 -6.35 1.93 -5.79
CA GLN A 106 -5.12 1.21 -5.46
C GLN A 106 -5.31 -0.31 -5.46
N GLN A 107 -6.43 -0.80 -4.94
CA GLN A 107 -6.72 -2.23 -4.90
C GLN A 107 -6.97 -2.84 -6.28
N GLN A 108 -7.29 -2.05 -7.31
CA GLN A 108 -7.39 -2.56 -8.68
C GLN A 108 -6.06 -3.09 -9.22
N LEU A 109 -4.93 -2.62 -8.69
CA LEU A 109 -3.61 -3.17 -8.97
C LEU A 109 -3.53 -4.69 -8.66
N TYR A 110 -4.27 -5.17 -7.68
CA TYR A 110 -4.26 -6.57 -7.26
C TYR A 110 -5.48 -7.37 -7.76
N ALA A 111 -6.60 -6.71 -8.01
CA ALA A 111 -7.85 -7.36 -8.43
C ALA A 111 -8.00 -7.43 -9.96
N THR A 112 -7.79 -6.33 -10.65
CA THR A 112 -8.10 -6.18 -12.09
C THR A 112 -6.85 -6.32 -12.95
N MET A 113 -5.72 -5.72 -12.53
CA MET A 113 -4.50 -5.69 -13.32
C MET A 113 -3.97 -7.09 -13.68
N PRO A 114 -3.93 -8.11 -12.78
CA PRO A 114 -3.46 -9.43 -13.17
C PRO A 114 -4.27 -10.06 -14.30
N LYS A 115 -5.59 -9.88 -14.28
CA LYS A 115 -6.49 -10.38 -15.34
C LYS A 115 -6.25 -9.64 -16.66
N TYR A 116 -6.02 -8.34 -16.57
CA TYR A 116 -5.72 -7.51 -17.74
C TYR A 116 -4.39 -7.91 -18.38
N VAL A 117 -3.33 -8.13 -17.59
CA VAL A 117 -2.03 -8.58 -18.07
C VAL A 117 -2.13 -9.93 -18.79
N ILE A 118 -2.78 -10.92 -18.17
CA ILE A 118 -2.95 -12.25 -18.79
C ILE A 118 -3.73 -12.15 -20.09
N ARG A 119 -4.78 -11.34 -20.14
CA ARG A 119 -5.62 -11.18 -21.33
C ARG A 119 -4.87 -10.55 -22.51
N LEU A 120 -3.96 -9.62 -22.27
CA LEU A 120 -3.24 -8.87 -23.32
C LEU A 120 -1.86 -9.46 -23.64
N ALA A 121 -1.13 -9.93 -22.64
CA ALA A 121 0.22 -10.45 -22.80
C ALA A 121 0.29 -11.99 -22.79
N GLY A 122 -0.85 -12.68 -22.56
CA GLY A 122 -0.97 -14.12 -22.60
C GLY A 122 -0.67 -14.82 -21.27
N GLU A 123 -0.88 -16.13 -21.23
CA GLU A 123 -0.73 -16.99 -20.02
C GLU A 123 0.72 -17.05 -19.49
N THR A 124 1.71 -16.75 -20.33
CA THR A 124 3.13 -16.70 -19.94
C THR A 124 3.49 -15.44 -19.18
N ALA A 125 2.62 -14.44 -19.15
CA ALA A 125 2.84 -13.23 -18.38
C ALA A 125 2.90 -13.54 -16.88
N LYS A 126 3.75 -12.82 -16.17
CA LYS A 126 3.95 -12.96 -14.73
C LYS A 126 3.37 -11.75 -13.99
N PRO A 127 2.05 -11.68 -13.82
CA PRO A 127 1.39 -10.50 -13.21
C PRO A 127 1.84 -10.25 -11.77
N GLY A 128 2.25 -11.28 -11.04
CA GLY A 128 2.80 -11.17 -9.69
C GLY A 128 4.08 -10.33 -9.66
N TRP A 129 4.98 -10.54 -10.61
CA TRP A 129 6.20 -9.75 -10.75
C TRP A 129 5.93 -8.29 -11.13
N ILE A 130 4.96 -8.07 -12.02
CA ILE A 130 4.55 -6.72 -12.41
C ILE A 130 3.94 -6.00 -11.20
N ALA A 131 3.06 -6.65 -10.44
CA ALA A 131 2.49 -6.10 -9.21
C ALA A 131 3.55 -5.81 -8.12
N ASN A 132 4.67 -6.57 -8.11
CA ASN A 132 5.77 -6.36 -7.16
C ASN A 132 6.55 -5.06 -7.38
N VAL A 133 6.43 -4.44 -8.54
CA VAL A 133 7.01 -3.12 -8.80
C VAL A 133 6.50 -2.10 -7.79
N ASN A 134 5.21 -2.14 -7.42
CA ASN A 134 4.64 -1.21 -6.46
C ASN A 134 5.33 -1.26 -5.09
N PRO A 135 5.34 -2.38 -4.34
CA PRO A 135 5.98 -2.39 -3.02
C PRO A 135 7.50 -2.16 -3.10
N PHE A 136 8.15 -2.56 -4.18
CA PHE A 136 9.58 -2.26 -4.39
C PHE A 136 9.84 -0.76 -4.45
N VAL A 137 9.09 -0.02 -5.28
CA VAL A 137 9.21 1.44 -5.39
C VAL A 137 8.87 2.12 -4.07
N VAL A 138 7.84 1.66 -3.36
CA VAL A 138 7.48 2.20 -2.05
C VAL A 138 8.63 2.04 -1.05
N VAL A 139 9.22 0.86 -0.95
CA VAL A 139 10.38 0.61 -0.06
C VAL A 139 11.53 1.58 -0.37
N CYS A 140 11.85 1.77 -1.64
CA CYS A 140 12.95 2.65 -2.06
C CYS A 140 12.65 4.14 -1.83
N CYS A 141 11.41 4.57 -2.06
CA CYS A 141 11.09 6.01 -2.20
C CYS A 141 10.38 6.61 -0.99
N VAL A 142 9.65 5.83 -0.17
CA VAL A 142 8.78 6.40 0.88
C VAL A 142 9.53 7.26 1.88
N SER A 143 10.69 6.83 2.34
CA SER A 143 11.49 7.61 3.30
C SER A 143 12.05 8.89 2.69
N PHE A 144 12.44 8.86 1.43
CA PHE A 144 12.90 10.04 0.69
C PHE A 144 11.77 11.05 0.50
N ILE A 145 10.61 10.59 0.02
CA ILE A 145 9.42 11.45 -0.19
C ILE A 145 8.94 12.06 1.12
N THR A 146 8.92 11.27 2.22
CA THR A 146 8.56 11.79 3.53
C THR A 146 9.49 12.91 3.99
N ARG A 147 10.80 12.79 3.74
CA ARG A 147 11.77 13.87 4.03
C ARG A 147 11.55 15.09 3.14
N LEU A 148 11.29 14.89 1.85
CA LEU A 148 11.02 15.97 0.90
C LEU A 148 9.79 16.79 1.34
N MET A 149 8.77 16.10 1.84
CA MET A 149 7.51 16.70 2.29
C MET A 149 7.50 17.10 3.77
N ALA A 150 8.64 16.97 4.50
CA ALA A 150 8.70 17.20 5.95
C ALA A 150 8.27 18.62 6.36
N LYS A 151 8.52 19.62 5.51
CA LYS A 151 8.16 21.04 5.76
C LYS A 151 6.76 21.40 5.22
N ARG A 152 6.02 20.46 4.66
CA ARG A 152 4.68 20.66 4.08
C ARG A 152 3.62 20.01 4.93
N SER A 153 2.39 20.53 4.87
CA SER A 153 1.27 19.92 5.58
C SER A 153 0.95 18.52 5.06
N ALA A 154 0.38 17.67 5.90
CA ALA A 154 -0.06 16.33 5.50
C ALA A 154 -1.05 16.39 4.31
N ILE A 155 -1.98 17.35 4.33
CA ILE A 155 -2.95 17.56 3.25
C ILE A 155 -2.25 17.94 1.93
N THR A 156 -1.24 18.80 1.97
CA THR A 156 -0.48 19.16 0.75
C THR A 156 0.20 17.93 0.13
N SER A 157 0.79 17.08 0.96
CA SER A 157 1.39 15.83 0.48
C SER A 157 0.34 14.91 -0.15
N MET A 158 -0.79 14.70 0.53
CA MET A 158 -1.88 13.88 0.00
C MET A 158 -2.42 14.42 -1.33
N ASN A 159 -2.57 15.74 -1.50
CA ASN A 159 -3.02 16.34 -2.75
C ASN A 159 -2.06 16.07 -3.91
N VAL A 160 -0.73 16.14 -3.68
CA VAL A 160 0.27 15.77 -4.70
C VAL A 160 0.09 14.31 -5.10
N GLY A 161 -0.04 13.41 -4.14
CA GLY A 161 -0.28 11.99 -4.43
C GLY A 161 -1.58 11.75 -5.18
N MET A 162 -2.68 12.40 -4.79
CA MET A 162 -3.97 12.28 -5.48
C MET A 162 -3.90 12.76 -6.94
N PHE A 163 -3.08 13.78 -7.23
CA PHE A 163 -2.87 14.24 -8.61
C PHE A 163 -2.08 13.22 -9.44
N LEU A 164 -1.18 12.46 -8.84
CA LEU A 164 -0.40 11.43 -9.56
C LEU A 164 -1.25 10.20 -9.95
N ILE A 165 -2.37 9.91 -9.28
CA ILE A 165 -3.22 8.76 -9.59
C ILE A 165 -3.78 8.80 -11.02
N PRO A 166 -4.45 9.87 -11.46
CA PRO A 166 -4.92 9.93 -12.85
C PRO A 166 -3.76 9.90 -13.86
N VAL A 167 -2.60 10.48 -13.55
CA VAL A 167 -1.40 10.37 -14.41
C VAL A 167 -0.96 8.92 -14.57
N SER A 168 -0.94 8.15 -13.47
CA SER A 168 -0.66 6.71 -13.50
C SER A 168 -1.64 5.96 -14.41
N ALA A 169 -2.95 6.22 -14.26
CA ALA A 169 -3.99 5.58 -15.07
C ALA A 169 -3.84 5.92 -16.56
N LEU A 170 -3.53 7.17 -16.89
CA LEU A 170 -3.28 7.60 -18.27
C LEU A 170 -2.07 6.90 -18.87
N LEU A 171 -0.96 6.77 -18.13
CA LEU A 171 0.22 6.03 -18.59
C LEU A 171 -0.12 4.57 -18.88
N MET A 172 -0.87 3.89 -18.02
CA MET A 172 -1.31 2.51 -18.28
C MET A 172 -2.20 2.44 -19.54
N ALA A 173 -3.10 3.40 -19.73
CA ALA A 173 -3.98 3.46 -20.90
C ALA A 173 -3.20 3.71 -22.21
N CYS A 174 -2.11 4.48 -22.17
CA CYS A 174 -1.26 4.74 -23.34
C CYS A 174 -0.68 3.45 -23.94
N GLY A 175 -0.48 2.40 -23.15
CA GLY A 175 -0.04 1.10 -23.64
C GLY A 175 -0.96 0.52 -24.74
N ASN A 176 -2.26 0.77 -24.65
CA ASN A 176 -3.22 0.31 -25.67
C ASN A 176 -3.13 1.11 -27.00
N ILE A 177 -2.62 2.34 -26.95
CA ILE A 177 -2.50 3.23 -28.12
C ILE A 177 -1.22 2.95 -28.88
N LEU A 178 -0.14 2.58 -28.17
CA LEU A 178 1.20 2.37 -28.74
C LEU A 178 1.34 1.04 -29.50
N GLY A 179 0.34 0.15 -29.44
CA GLY A 179 0.39 -1.14 -30.11
C GLY A 179 1.26 -2.19 -29.38
N ASN A 180 1.41 -3.36 -30.01
CA ASN A 180 2.10 -4.52 -29.41
C ASN A 180 3.59 -4.62 -29.78
N ASP A 181 4.22 -3.54 -30.20
CA ASP A 181 5.64 -3.56 -30.51
C ASP A 181 6.47 -3.92 -29.28
N ILE A 182 7.57 -4.63 -29.52
CA ILE A 182 8.48 -5.08 -28.45
C ILE A 182 9.63 -4.08 -28.34
N ILE A 183 9.71 -3.37 -27.21
CA ILE A 183 10.83 -2.50 -26.87
C ILE A 183 11.63 -3.17 -25.74
N SER A 184 12.90 -3.39 -25.94
CA SER A 184 13.81 -3.99 -24.93
C SER A 184 13.33 -5.35 -24.38
N GLY A 185 12.66 -6.17 -25.22
CA GLY A 185 12.17 -7.49 -24.81
C GLY A 185 10.84 -7.50 -24.06
N MET A 186 10.19 -6.34 -23.87
CA MET A 186 8.86 -6.21 -23.28
C MET A 186 7.89 -5.59 -24.28
N SER A 187 6.63 -6.02 -24.26
CA SER A 187 5.58 -5.34 -25.05
C SER A 187 5.35 -3.93 -24.52
N ASN A 188 5.00 -3.00 -25.42
CA ASN A 188 4.67 -1.63 -25.05
C ASN A 188 3.59 -1.55 -23.96
N ILE A 189 2.62 -2.46 -24.01
CA ILE A 189 1.56 -2.57 -22.99
C ILE A 189 2.17 -2.85 -21.61
N THR A 190 3.07 -3.83 -21.51
CA THR A 190 3.73 -4.17 -20.23
C THR A 190 4.61 -3.04 -19.75
N LEU A 191 5.36 -2.39 -20.66
CA LEU A 191 6.22 -1.26 -20.31
C LEU A 191 5.42 -0.08 -19.74
N MET A 192 4.33 0.32 -20.42
CA MET A 192 3.46 1.42 -19.97
C MET A 192 2.74 1.06 -18.67
N MET A 193 2.38 -0.22 -18.49
CA MET A 193 1.80 -0.70 -17.24
C MET A 193 2.79 -0.58 -16.09
N VAL A 194 4.04 -1.02 -16.26
CA VAL A 194 5.10 -0.86 -15.25
C VAL A 194 5.34 0.61 -14.94
N ALA A 195 5.43 1.48 -15.96
CA ALA A 195 5.58 2.92 -15.77
C ALA A 195 4.42 3.52 -14.96
N GLY A 196 3.18 3.14 -15.28
CA GLY A 196 2.01 3.55 -14.52
C GLY A 196 2.05 3.07 -13.07
N ILE A 197 2.45 1.81 -12.81
CA ILE A 197 2.60 1.27 -11.46
C ILE A 197 3.67 2.03 -10.66
N VAL A 198 4.77 2.42 -11.29
CA VAL A 198 5.81 3.25 -10.64
C VAL A 198 5.21 4.59 -10.20
N VAL A 199 4.46 5.28 -11.06
CA VAL A 199 3.81 6.55 -10.70
C VAL A 199 2.76 6.34 -9.61
N GLN A 200 2.00 5.25 -9.66
CA GLN A 200 1.03 4.89 -8.62
C GLN A 200 1.70 4.63 -7.26
N ALA A 201 2.83 3.93 -7.26
CA ALA A 201 3.62 3.69 -6.04
C ALA A 201 4.21 4.99 -5.47
N LEU A 202 4.65 5.91 -6.32
CA LEU A 202 5.05 7.25 -5.88
C LEU A 202 3.87 8.02 -5.25
N ALA A 203 2.69 7.99 -5.88
CA ALA A 203 1.47 8.58 -5.30
C ALA A 203 1.18 8.01 -3.91
N GLU A 204 1.30 6.70 -3.75
CA GLU A 204 1.12 6.00 -2.48
C GLU A 204 2.13 6.47 -1.41
N CYS A 205 3.39 6.71 -1.78
CA CYS A 205 4.40 7.27 -0.88
C CYS A 205 4.05 8.67 -0.36
N PHE A 206 3.39 9.50 -1.18
CA PHE A 206 2.91 10.83 -0.78
C PHE A 206 1.68 10.75 0.15
N ILE A 207 0.80 9.77 -0.05
CA ILE A 207 -0.49 9.69 0.64
C ILE A 207 -0.36 8.88 1.93
N SER A 208 0.14 7.64 1.87
CA SER A 208 -0.07 6.64 2.91
C SER A 208 0.54 6.99 4.27
N PRO A 209 1.80 7.43 4.42
CA PRO A 209 2.32 7.83 5.71
C PRO A 209 1.60 9.07 6.27
N ARG A 210 1.18 9.98 5.38
CA ARG A 210 0.61 11.27 5.75
C ARG A 210 -0.84 11.19 6.19
N TYR A 211 -1.65 10.30 5.59
CA TYR A 211 -3.00 10.11 6.11
C TYR A 211 -2.98 9.42 7.48
N LEU A 212 -2.08 8.45 7.70
CA LEU A 212 -1.91 7.82 9.02
C LEU A 212 -1.51 8.84 10.09
N GLU A 213 -0.55 9.72 9.78
CA GLU A 213 -0.16 10.84 10.63
C GLU A 213 -1.35 11.73 10.93
N TYR A 214 -2.07 12.18 9.91
CA TYR A 214 -3.20 13.09 10.05
C TYR A 214 -4.32 12.48 10.90
N PHE A 215 -4.74 11.25 10.62
CA PHE A 215 -5.77 10.58 11.42
C PHE A 215 -5.34 10.34 12.86
N SER A 216 -4.07 10.04 13.10
CA SER A 216 -3.56 9.88 14.46
C SER A 216 -3.62 11.17 15.28
N LEU A 217 -3.59 12.33 14.62
CA LEU A 217 -3.74 13.64 15.26
C LEU A 217 -5.21 14.00 15.55
N GLN A 218 -6.15 13.45 14.77
CA GLN A 218 -7.58 13.70 14.92
C GLN A 218 -8.25 12.70 15.89
N ALA A 219 -7.57 11.61 16.23
CA ALA A 219 -8.07 10.63 17.18
C ALA A 219 -8.19 11.25 18.59
N PRO A 220 -9.35 11.13 19.27
CA PRO A 220 -9.59 11.67 20.61
C PRO A 220 -8.74 10.99 21.68
#